data_1bb1bfb8e2fd341024591995eed7f3b4
#
_entry.id   1bb1bfb8e2fd341024591995eed7f3b4
#
_cell.length_a   1.000
_cell.length_b   1.000
_cell.length_c   1.000
_cell.angle_alpha   90.00
_cell.angle_beta   90.00
_cell.angle_gamma   90.00
#
_symmetry.space_group_name_H-M   'P 1'
#
loop_
_entity.id
_entity.type
_entity.pdbx_description
1 polymer ?
#
loop_
_entity_poly.entity_id
_entity_poly.type
_entity_poly.pdbx_seq_one_letter_code
_entity_poly.pdbx_strand_id
1 'polypeptide(L)'
;MLQPARRKFRKEHKGRNTGIATRGAAVSFGEFGLKATERGRITARQIEAARRAISRHIKRGGRIFIRIFPDKPISQKPAEVRMGNGKGNPEYYVAEIQPGKVLYELNGVPEELAREAFMLAAAKLPLRCTFVSRHLGA
;
A
#
# COMPACT_ATOMS: atom_id res chain seq x y z
N MET A 1 12.88 -5.30 -0.34
CA MET A 1 11.46 -4.91 -0.16
C MET A 1 11.24 -4.32 1.21
N LEU A 2 10.19 -3.54 1.33
CA LEU A 2 9.86 -2.89 2.59
C LEU A 2 9.48 -3.93 3.65
N GLN A 3 10.06 -3.78 4.83
CA GLN A 3 9.68 -4.58 5.99
C GLN A 3 10.20 -3.88 7.23
N PRO A 4 9.59 -4.13 8.40
CA PRO A 4 10.09 -3.53 9.64
C PRO A 4 11.48 -4.05 9.96
N ALA A 5 12.37 -3.13 10.34
CA ALA A 5 13.71 -3.51 10.77
C ALA A 5 13.67 -4.23 12.12
N ARG A 6 12.72 -3.85 12.98
CA ARG A 6 12.60 -4.42 14.31
C ARG A 6 11.15 -4.37 14.76
N ARG A 7 10.69 -5.44 15.38
CA ARG A 7 9.31 -5.50 15.88
C ARG A 7 9.30 -6.00 17.31
N LYS A 8 8.35 -5.48 18.08
CA LYS A 8 8.14 -5.94 19.46
C LYS A 8 7.73 -7.41 19.48
N PHE A 9 6.88 -7.82 18.56
CA PHE A 9 6.47 -9.21 18.40
C PHE A 9 6.77 -9.66 16.99
N ARG A 10 7.39 -10.84 16.90
CA ARG A 10 7.71 -11.43 15.61
C ARG A 10 6.48 -11.89 14.85
N LYS A 11 5.49 -12.37 15.60
CA LYS A 11 4.24 -12.88 15.04
C LYS A 11 3.08 -12.13 15.63
N GLU A 12 2.01 -11.98 14.86
CA GLU A 12 0.79 -11.33 15.30
C GLU A 12 -0.42 -12.11 14.83
N HIS A 13 -1.53 -11.97 15.54
CA HIS A 13 -2.80 -12.48 15.07
C HIS A 13 -3.25 -11.65 13.86
N LYS A 14 -3.90 -12.32 12.89
CA LYS A 14 -4.37 -11.61 11.71
C LYS A 14 -5.37 -10.51 12.07
N GLY A 15 -6.25 -10.79 13.00
CA GLY A 15 -7.23 -9.82 13.40
C GLY A 15 -8.22 -9.49 12.30
N ARG A 16 -9.02 -8.47 12.54
CA ARG A 16 -10.05 -8.02 11.63
C ARG A 16 -9.74 -6.61 11.16
N ASN A 17 -9.73 -6.43 9.85
CA ASN A 17 -9.51 -5.11 9.24
C ASN A 17 -10.86 -4.40 9.15
N THR A 18 -11.12 -3.45 10.04
CA THR A 18 -12.39 -2.72 10.09
C THR A 18 -12.14 -1.22 10.14
N GLY A 19 -13.21 -0.45 9.89
CA GLY A 19 -13.17 0.99 10.01
C GLY A 19 -12.84 1.70 8.69
N ILE A 20 -12.80 3.01 8.79
CA ILE A 20 -12.49 3.91 7.67
C ILE A 20 -11.25 4.70 8.06
N ALA A 21 -10.38 5.00 7.09
CA ALA A 21 -9.16 5.73 7.36
C ALA A 21 -9.47 7.15 7.84
N THR A 22 -8.90 7.52 8.99
CA THR A 22 -8.96 8.89 9.52
C THR A 22 -7.60 9.58 9.39
N ARG A 23 -6.53 8.80 9.44
CA ARG A 23 -5.17 9.30 9.22
C ARG A 23 -4.70 8.85 7.85
N GLY A 24 -3.94 9.70 7.18
CA GLY A 24 -3.44 9.39 5.85
C GLY A 24 -4.53 9.38 4.80
N ALA A 25 -5.63 10.09 5.02
CA ALA A 25 -6.76 10.17 4.09
C ALA A 25 -6.68 11.37 3.16
N ALA A 26 -5.76 12.27 3.38
CA ALA A 26 -5.60 13.47 2.55
C ALA A 26 -4.23 13.49 1.89
N VAL A 27 -4.17 14.09 0.70
CA VAL A 27 -2.90 14.31 -0.01
C VAL A 27 -2.13 15.40 0.74
N SER A 28 -0.95 15.05 1.25
CA SER A 28 -0.18 15.94 2.12
C SER A 28 1.18 16.35 1.55
N PHE A 29 1.85 15.46 0.84
CA PHE A 29 3.21 15.71 0.35
C PHE A 29 3.26 16.05 -1.12
N GLY A 30 2.36 15.51 -1.92
CA GLY A 30 2.34 15.73 -3.35
C GLY A 30 1.14 16.56 -3.79
N GLU A 31 0.94 16.61 -5.08
CA GLU A 31 -0.21 17.28 -5.69
C GLU A 31 -1.32 16.29 -6.01
N PHE A 32 -0.96 15.04 -6.28
CA PHE A 32 -1.88 13.99 -6.69
C PHE A 32 -1.66 12.76 -5.84
N GLY A 33 -2.73 12.00 -5.65
CA GLY A 33 -2.65 10.79 -4.84
C GLY A 33 -3.47 9.65 -5.41
N LEU A 34 -3.10 8.44 -5.00
CA LEU A 34 -3.87 7.23 -5.26
C LEU A 34 -4.48 6.80 -3.94
N LYS A 35 -5.79 6.87 -3.86
CA LYS A 35 -6.54 6.60 -2.62
C LYS A 35 -7.29 5.29 -2.74
N ALA A 36 -7.23 4.46 -1.70
CA ALA A 36 -7.97 3.21 -1.67
C ALA A 36 -9.45 3.46 -1.44
N THR A 37 -10.30 2.78 -2.20
CA THR A 37 -11.74 2.83 -2.02
C THR A 37 -12.29 1.55 -1.40
N GLU A 38 -11.46 0.51 -1.32
CA GLU A 38 -11.79 -0.75 -0.69
C GLU A 38 -10.83 -1.01 0.46
N ARG A 39 -11.24 -1.86 1.40
CA ARG A 39 -10.32 -2.34 2.42
C ARG A 39 -9.59 -3.58 1.92
N GLY A 40 -8.42 -3.81 2.44
CA GLY A 40 -7.64 -4.97 2.08
C GLY A 40 -6.27 -4.94 2.72
N ARG A 41 -5.43 -5.85 2.28
CA ARG A 41 -4.05 -5.93 2.73
C ARG A 41 -3.14 -5.91 1.51
N ILE A 42 -2.11 -5.09 1.57
CA ILE A 42 -1.16 -4.94 0.47
C ILE A 42 0.19 -5.46 0.94
N THR A 43 0.76 -6.41 0.21
CA THR A 43 2.05 -6.98 0.56
C THR A 43 3.19 -6.04 0.15
N ALA A 44 4.36 -6.24 0.75
CA ALA A 44 5.56 -5.48 0.39
C ALA A 44 5.87 -5.61 -1.10
N ARG A 45 5.65 -6.79 -1.68
CA ARG A 45 5.86 -7.02 -3.11
C ARG A 45 4.92 -6.20 -3.98
N GLN A 46 3.65 -6.13 -3.57
CA GLN A 46 2.66 -5.33 -4.29
C GLN A 46 2.98 -3.85 -4.21
N ILE A 47 3.41 -3.38 -3.04
CA ILE A 47 3.83 -1.98 -2.87
C ILE A 47 4.98 -1.65 -3.81
N GLU A 48 5.97 -2.52 -3.88
CA GLU A 48 7.13 -2.32 -4.74
C GLU A 48 6.76 -2.40 -6.22
N ALA A 49 5.88 -3.33 -6.60
CA ALA A 49 5.43 -3.46 -7.98
C ALA A 49 4.70 -2.20 -8.44
N ALA A 50 3.82 -1.66 -7.59
CA ALA A 50 3.10 -0.44 -7.90
C ALA A 50 4.05 0.76 -8.01
N ARG A 51 4.99 0.87 -7.07
CA ARG A 51 6.00 1.93 -7.11
C ARG A 51 6.80 1.90 -8.41
N ARG A 52 7.22 0.72 -8.83
CA ARG A 52 7.97 0.56 -10.08
C ARG A 52 7.15 0.94 -11.30
N ALA A 53 5.87 0.60 -11.30
CA ALA A 53 4.98 0.96 -12.39
C ALA A 53 4.87 2.48 -12.51
N ILE A 54 4.72 3.18 -11.38
CA ILE A 54 4.66 4.64 -11.35
C ILE A 54 5.98 5.23 -11.85
N SER A 55 7.09 4.77 -11.26
CA SER A 55 8.43 5.29 -11.58
C SER A 55 8.76 5.11 -13.06
N ARG A 56 8.41 3.96 -13.61
CA ARG A 56 8.66 3.65 -15.01
C ARG A 56 7.87 4.56 -15.95
N HIS A 57 6.65 4.87 -15.58
CA HIS A 57 5.78 5.70 -16.42
C HIS A 57 6.16 7.18 -16.38
N ILE A 58 6.45 7.72 -15.21
CA ILE A 58 6.87 9.12 -15.08
C ILE A 58 8.35 9.30 -15.42
N LYS A 59 9.06 8.20 -15.58
CA LYS A 59 10.49 8.17 -15.83
C LYS A 59 11.23 8.88 -14.71
N ARG A 60 12.07 9.86 -15.00
CA ARG A 60 12.81 10.56 -13.96
C ARG A 60 12.19 11.89 -13.57
N GLY A 61 10.99 12.17 -14.07
CA GLY A 61 10.27 13.39 -13.70
C GLY A 61 9.52 13.19 -12.42
N GLY A 62 9.44 14.23 -11.62
CA GLY A 62 8.63 14.22 -10.43
C GLY A 62 9.17 13.42 -9.28
N ARG A 63 8.32 13.28 -8.27
CA ARG A 63 8.67 12.64 -7.00
C ARG A 63 7.53 11.76 -6.52
N ILE A 64 7.88 10.55 -6.07
CA ILE A 64 6.90 9.59 -5.56
C ILE A 64 7.02 9.53 -4.04
N PHE A 65 5.88 9.59 -3.36
CA PHE A 65 5.81 9.39 -1.91
C PHE A 65 4.98 8.15 -1.64
N ILE A 66 5.56 7.20 -0.92
CA ILE A 66 4.84 6.00 -0.47
C ILE A 66 4.29 6.31 0.91
N ARG A 67 2.95 6.29 1.04
CA ARG A 67 2.29 6.69 2.29
C ARG A 67 1.95 5.51 3.20
N ILE A 68 2.26 4.29 2.78
CA ILE A 68 1.94 3.08 3.53
C ILE A 68 3.22 2.29 3.79
N PHE A 69 3.19 1.50 4.85
CA PHE A 69 4.33 0.64 5.19
C PHE A 69 3.81 -0.73 5.62
N PRO A 70 4.40 -1.82 5.13
CA PRO A 70 3.97 -3.16 5.47
C PRO A 70 4.56 -3.59 6.82
N ASP A 71 3.83 -3.32 7.90
CA ASP A 71 4.31 -3.58 9.24
C ASP A 71 3.64 -4.76 9.94
N LYS A 72 2.62 -5.37 9.31
CA LYS A 72 1.92 -6.51 9.90
C LYS A 72 2.46 -7.82 9.36
N PRO A 73 3.02 -8.69 10.21
CA PRO A 73 3.51 -9.99 9.76
C PRO A 73 2.39 -10.97 9.50
N ILE A 74 2.50 -11.70 8.41
CA ILE A 74 1.56 -12.76 8.05
C ILE A 74 2.33 -14.08 8.08
N SER A 75 1.78 -15.05 8.80
CA SER A 75 2.36 -16.37 8.93
C SER A 75 1.55 -17.39 8.15
N GLN A 76 2.24 -18.35 7.54
CA GLN A 76 1.60 -19.48 6.88
C GLN A 76 2.21 -20.77 7.40
N LYS A 77 1.38 -21.77 7.64
CA LYS A 77 1.89 -23.10 7.94
C LYS A 77 2.24 -23.82 6.65
N PRO A 78 3.39 -24.48 6.60
CA PRO A 78 3.69 -25.35 5.46
C PRO A 78 2.61 -26.43 5.32
N ALA A 79 2.37 -26.89 4.09
CA ALA A 79 1.34 -27.88 3.82
C ALA A 79 1.57 -29.19 4.59
N GLU A 80 2.81 -29.52 4.90
CA GLU A 80 3.17 -30.74 5.61
C GLU A 80 3.06 -30.63 7.12
N VAL A 81 2.87 -29.43 7.66
CA VAL A 81 2.78 -29.22 9.10
C VAL A 81 1.37 -29.52 9.57
N ARG A 82 1.26 -30.43 10.52
CA ARG A 82 -0.04 -30.80 11.09
C ARG A 82 -0.57 -29.72 11.99
N MET A 83 -1.89 -29.65 12.10
CA MET A 83 -2.55 -28.73 13.01
C MET A 83 -2.08 -28.96 14.45
N GLY A 84 -1.98 -27.88 15.19
CA GLY A 84 -1.59 -27.94 16.60
C GLY A 84 -0.13 -27.66 16.87
N ASN A 85 0.70 -27.56 15.85
CA ASN A 85 2.13 -27.30 16.04
C ASN A 85 2.44 -25.80 16.15
N GLY A 86 1.46 -25.02 16.56
CA GLY A 86 1.65 -23.58 16.71
C GLY A 86 1.61 -22.80 15.43
N LYS A 87 1.80 -21.51 15.54
CA LYS A 87 1.79 -20.58 14.41
C LYS A 87 3.09 -20.70 13.62
N GLY A 88 2.99 -20.73 12.30
CA GLY A 88 4.16 -20.77 11.44
C GLY A 88 5.02 -19.51 11.54
N ASN A 89 6.18 -19.54 10.93
CA ASN A 89 7.06 -18.38 10.88
C ASN A 89 6.44 -17.25 10.06
N PRO A 90 6.76 -15.99 10.35
CA PRO A 90 6.33 -14.89 9.49
C PRO A 90 6.90 -15.07 8.09
N GLU A 91 6.02 -15.12 7.10
CA GLU A 91 6.41 -15.32 5.70
C GLU A 91 6.61 -14.00 4.98
N TYR A 92 5.78 -13.03 5.30
CA TYR A 92 5.82 -11.74 4.64
C TYR A 92 5.09 -10.70 5.50
N TYR A 93 5.24 -9.44 5.10
CA TYR A 93 4.60 -8.34 5.80
C TYR A 93 3.60 -7.66 4.88
N VAL A 94 2.52 -7.16 5.48
CA VAL A 94 1.47 -6.44 4.75
C VAL A 94 1.14 -5.14 5.46
N ALA A 95 0.62 -4.20 4.67
CA ALA A 95 -0.03 -3.00 5.19
C ALA A 95 -1.53 -3.25 5.20
N GLU A 96 -2.18 -3.01 6.33
CA GLU A 96 -3.64 -3.09 6.41
C GLU A 96 -4.21 -1.76 5.94
N ILE A 97 -5.08 -1.83 4.93
CA ILE A 97 -5.62 -0.63 4.29
C ILE A 97 -7.11 -0.52 4.57
N GLN A 98 -7.51 0.64 5.05
CA GLN A 98 -8.91 0.99 5.25
C GLN A 98 -9.36 1.88 4.08
N PRO A 99 -10.66 1.85 3.73
CA PRO A 99 -11.16 2.74 2.68
C PRO A 99 -10.86 4.20 3.01
N GLY A 100 -10.41 4.94 2.02
CA GLY A 100 -10.04 6.34 2.19
C GLY A 100 -8.55 6.59 2.41
N LYS A 101 -7.74 5.55 2.56
CA LYS A 101 -6.30 5.70 2.78
C LYS A 101 -5.60 6.10 1.49
N VAL A 102 -4.75 7.14 1.56
CA VAL A 102 -3.89 7.51 0.45
C VAL A 102 -2.68 6.59 0.46
N LEU A 103 -2.43 5.90 -0.64
CA LEU A 103 -1.36 4.91 -0.76
C LEU A 103 -0.08 5.51 -1.31
N TYR A 104 -0.22 6.32 -2.34
CA TYR A 104 0.92 6.96 -3.01
C TYR A 104 0.57 8.41 -3.32
N GLU A 105 1.60 9.25 -3.40
CA GLU A 105 1.45 10.62 -3.86
C GLU A 105 2.49 10.92 -4.91
N LEU A 106 2.15 11.83 -5.82
CA LEU A 106 3.06 12.30 -6.86
C LEU A 106 3.14 13.82 -6.82
N ASN A 107 4.32 14.33 -7.08
CA ASN A 107 4.58 15.75 -7.18
C ASN A 107 5.48 16.02 -8.37
N GLY A 108 5.31 17.17 -9.01
CA GLY A 108 6.19 17.60 -10.09
C GLY A 108 5.91 16.96 -11.44
N VAL A 109 4.69 16.44 -11.65
CA VAL A 109 4.28 15.89 -12.95
C VAL A 109 2.92 16.46 -13.33
N PRO A 110 2.61 16.50 -14.66
CA PRO A 110 1.28 16.93 -15.10
C PRO A 110 0.20 15.93 -14.65
N GLU A 111 -1.02 16.44 -14.47
CA GLU A 111 -2.13 15.62 -14.01
C GLU A 111 -2.39 14.40 -14.90
N GLU A 112 -2.34 14.57 -16.22
CA GLU A 112 -2.56 13.46 -17.14
C GLU A 112 -1.56 12.34 -16.93
N LEU A 113 -0.29 12.69 -16.79
CA LEU A 113 0.76 11.72 -16.57
C LEU A 113 0.58 11.02 -15.22
N ALA A 114 0.18 11.78 -14.20
CA ALA A 114 -0.09 11.23 -12.88
C ALA A 114 -1.26 10.24 -12.92
N ARG A 115 -2.33 10.56 -13.62
CA ARG A 115 -3.49 9.67 -13.76
C ARG A 115 -3.10 8.36 -14.42
N GLU A 116 -2.32 8.44 -15.50
CA GLU A 116 -1.87 7.24 -16.22
C GLU A 116 -0.96 6.38 -15.33
N ALA A 117 -0.03 7.01 -14.64
CA ALA A 117 0.91 6.31 -13.76
C ALA A 117 0.15 5.58 -12.65
N PHE A 118 -0.82 6.25 -12.02
CA PHE A 118 -1.61 5.64 -10.95
C PHE A 118 -2.55 4.55 -11.46
N MET A 119 -3.02 4.66 -12.69
CA MET A 119 -3.83 3.59 -13.29
C MET A 119 -2.99 2.32 -13.44
N LEU A 120 -1.74 2.46 -13.90
CA LEU A 120 -0.83 1.33 -14.02
C LEU A 120 -0.49 0.74 -12.65
N ALA A 121 -0.29 1.61 -11.66
CA ALA A 121 -0.01 1.17 -10.30
C ALA A 121 -1.19 0.41 -9.69
N ALA A 122 -2.40 0.93 -9.88
CA ALA A 122 -3.60 0.30 -9.33
C ALA A 122 -3.79 -1.11 -9.85
N ALA A 123 -3.37 -1.38 -11.09
CA ALA A 123 -3.44 -2.71 -11.67
C ALA A 123 -2.54 -3.72 -10.95
N LYS A 124 -1.55 -3.26 -10.19
CA LYS A 124 -0.66 -4.12 -9.41
C LYS A 124 -1.15 -4.33 -7.98
N LEU A 125 -2.21 -3.65 -7.59
CA LEU A 125 -2.73 -3.71 -6.23
C LEU A 125 -4.00 -4.57 -6.16
N PRO A 126 -4.25 -5.23 -5.01
CA PRO A 126 -5.38 -6.16 -4.90
C PRO A 126 -6.70 -5.49 -4.54
N LEU A 127 -6.73 -4.17 -4.44
CA LEU A 127 -7.93 -3.43 -4.04
C LEU A 127 -8.16 -2.26 -4.99
N ARG A 128 -9.39 -1.77 -5.00
CA ARG A 128 -9.77 -0.65 -5.86
C ARG A 128 -9.27 0.66 -5.31
N CYS A 129 -8.82 1.51 -6.22
CA CYS A 129 -8.26 2.81 -5.88
C CYS A 129 -8.85 3.88 -6.79
N THR A 130 -8.77 5.12 -6.34
CA THR A 130 -9.20 6.26 -7.12
C THR A 130 -8.11 7.34 -7.11
N PHE A 131 -8.07 8.09 -8.19
CA PHE A 131 -7.17 9.24 -8.31
C PHE A 131 -7.76 10.42 -7.53
N VAL A 132 -6.91 11.10 -6.78
CA VAL A 132 -7.32 12.31 -6.07
C VAL A 132 -6.28 13.40 -6.29
N SER A 133 -6.73 14.65 -6.22
CA SER A 133 -5.88 15.82 -6.34
C SER A 133 -6.04 16.67 -5.11
N ARG A 134 -4.94 17.28 -4.69
CA ARG A 134 -4.96 18.19 -3.54
C ARG A 134 -5.90 19.37 -3.75
N HIS A 135 -6.04 19.79 -5.00
CA HIS A 135 -6.82 20.98 -5.32
C HIS A 135 -8.26 20.67 -5.72
N LEU A 136 -8.65 19.41 -5.74
CA LEU A 136 -9.99 19.01 -6.08
C LEU A 136 -10.94 19.45 -4.99
N GLY A 137 -11.96 20.21 -5.36
CA GLY A 137 -12.94 20.72 -4.42
C GLY A 137 -12.51 21.97 -3.68
N ALA A 138 -11.36 22.47 -4.02
CA ALA A 138 -10.91 23.74 -3.46
C ALA A 138 -11.63 24.90 -4.13
#